data_15cf4f57fae40d55b19f32a0adcb60e6
#
_entry.id   15cf4f57fae40d55b19f32a0adcb60e6
#
_cell.length_a   1.000
_cell.length_b   1.000
_cell.length_c   1.000
_cell.angle_alpha   90.00
_cell.angle_beta   90.00
_cell.angle_gamma   90.00
#
_symmetry.space_group_name_H-M   'P 1'
#
loop_
_entity.id
_entity.type
_entity.pdbx_description
1 polymer ?
#
loop_
_entity_poly.entity_id
_entity_poly.type
_entity_poly.pdbx_seq_one_letter_code
_entity_poly.pdbx_strand_id
1 'polypeptide(L)'
;MPNIADIIEVAEELEDKPVLAMPRRCVVVRNRNASCRKCMDACLADAISIHNNVMAVDYKRCVGCGACATVCPTEALVFISPMDEKLAQAAASSLEQLGGTRAVIACARIASKGLADPHKYAEVPCMARVDESVLVELAAAGADDVVLVDGVCKTCKYRATSAGVDETAASANSLLEMQGAPAVVRRASEFPEGMALANPNSLLG
;
A
#
# COMPACT_ATOMS: atom_id res chain seq x y z
N MET A 1 -19.52 -12.63 -27.85
CA MET A 1 -18.47 -13.07 -26.90
C MET A 1 -17.23 -12.28 -27.25
N PRO A 2 -16.53 -11.63 -26.29
CA PRO A 2 -15.27 -11.01 -26.59
C PRO A 2 -14.29 -12.08 -27.10
N ASN A 3 -13.49 -11.75 -28.10
CA ASN A 3 -12.51 -12.68 -28.61
C ASN A 3 -11.24 -12.65 -27.71
N ILE A 4 -10.34 -13.60 -27.90
CA ILE A 4 -9.12 -13.69 -27.07
C ILE A 4 -8.24 -12.43 -27.23
N ALA A 5 -8.22 -11.80 -28.40
CA ALA A 5 -7.47 -10.58 -28.64
C ALA A 5 -8.04 -9.40 -27.82
N ASP A 6 -9.37 -9.26 -27.73
CA ASP A 6 -10.02 -8.24 -26.89
C ASP A 6 -9.69 -8.43 -25.40
N ILE A 7 -9.57 -9.70 -24.95
CA ILE A 7 -9.22 -10.02 -23.57
C ILE A 7 -7.75 -9.68 -23.29
N ILE A 8 -6.85 -9.97 -24.23
CA ILE A 8 -5.42 -9.66 -24.13
C ILE A 8 -5.22 -8.15 -24.11
N GLU A 9 -5.87 -7.39 -25.00
CA GLU A 9 -5.77 -5.93 -25.03
C GLU A 9 -6.25 -5.29 -23.73
N VAL A 10 -7.36 -5.77 -23.15
CA VAL A 10 -7.84 -5.31 -21.83
C VAL A 10 -6.87 -5.69 -20.70
N ALA A 11 -6.25 -6.88 -20.76
CA ALA A 11 -5.29 -7.32 -19.77
C ALA A 11 -4.01 -6.47 -19.82
N GLU A 12 -3.46 -6.21 -21.01
CA GLU A 12 -2.31 -5.32 -21.22
C GLU A 12 -2.59 -3.89 -20.75
N GLU A 13 -3.79 -3.35 -21.04
CA GLU A 13 -4.21 -2.05 -20.53
C GLU A 13 -4.30 -2.00 -19.00
N LEU A 14 -4.61 -3.11 -18.34
CA LEU A 14 -4.70 -3.17 -16.87
C LEU A 14 -3.32 -3.30 -16.21
N GLU A 15 -2.36 -3.97 -16.85
CA GLU A 15 -1.00 -4.13 -16.31
C GLU A 15 -0.28 -2.79 -16.12
N ASP A 16 -0.56 -1.80 -16.97
CA ASP A 16 0.03 -0.46 -16.89
C ASP A 16 -0.69 0.48 -15.89
N LYS A 17 -1.81 0.07 -15.32
CA LYS A 17 -2.62 0.90 -14.42
C LYS A 17 -2.41 0.48 -12.97
N PRO A 18 -1.68 1.25 -12.15
CA PRO A 18 -1.47 0.89 -10.74
C PRO A 18 -2.74 0.97 -9.89
N VAL A 19 -3.74 1.74 -10.33
CA VAL A 19 -5.00 1.98 -9.62
C VAL A 19 -6.17 1.77 -10.57
N LEU A 20 -7.15 0.97 -10.15
CA LEU A 20 -8.40 0.78 -10.87
C LEU A 20 -9.50 1.66 -10.27
N ALA A 21 -10.20 2.42 -11.11
CA ALA A 21 -11.35 3.20 -10.69
C ALA A 21 -12.63 2.37 -10.76
N MET A 22 -13.39 2.35 -9.67
CA MET A 22 -14.72 1.72 -9.53
C MET A 22 -15.78 2.82 -9.28
N PRO A 23 -16.20 3.58 -10.30
CA PRO A 23 -17.03 4.78 -10.13
C PRO A 23 -18.35 4.51 -9.39
N ARG A 24 -18.91 3.32 -9.56
CA ARG A 24 -20.16 2.92 -8.87
C ARG A 24 -20.04 2.82 -7.35
N ARG A 25 -18.82 2.74 -6.81
CA ARG A 25 -18.57 2.74 -5.37
C ARG A 25 -18.39 4.17 -4.82
N CYS A 26 -18.04 5.15 -5.67
CA CYS A 26 -17.77 6.52 -5.24
C CYS A 26 -19.05 7.24 -4.79
N VAL A 27 -19.02 7.79 -3.58
CA VAL A 27 -20.17 8.53 -3.02
C VAL A 27 -20.51 9.78 -3.83
N VAL A 28 -19.51 10.48 -4.40
CA VAL A 28 -19.72 11.69 -5.22
C VAL A 28 -20.31 11.33 -6.60
N VAL A 29 -19.89 10.22 -7.18
CA VAL A 29 -20.47 9.73 -8.45
C VAL A 29 -21.91 9.31 -8.26
N ARG A 30 -22.24 8.69 -7.11
CA ARG A 30 -23.59 8.19 -6.79
C ARG A 30 -24.55 9.28 -6.32
N ASN A 31 -24.01 10.34 -5.73
CA ASN A 31 -24.85 11.39 -5.13
C ASN A 31 -24.22 12.77 -5.39
N ARG A 32 -24.90 13.57 -6.21
CA ARG A 32 -24.48 14.93 -6.58
C ARG A 32 -24.34 15.90 -5.40
N ASN A 33 -24.94 15.59 -4.25
CA ASN A 33 -24.85 16.41 -3.05
C ASN A 33 -23.66 16.00 -2.14
N ALA A 34 -22.93 14.92 -2.49
CA ALA A 34 -21.76 14.51 -1.72
C ALA A 34 -20.54 15.38 -2.09
N SER A 35 -19.74 15.73 -1.08
CA SER A 35 -18.58 16.62 -1.20
C SER A 35 -17.26 15.94 -0.88
N CYS A 36 -17.20 14.60 -0.90
CA CYS A 36 -15.96 13.86 -0.62
C CYS A 36 -14.87 14.19 -1.64
N ARG A 37 -13.67 14.54 -1.14
CA ARG A 37 -12.49 14.87 -1.95
C ARG A 37 -11.25 14.07 -1.56
N LYS A 38 -11.36 13.14 -0.60
CA LYS A 38 -10.21 12.47 0.03
C LYS A 38 -9.16 11.96 -0.97
N CYS A 39 -9.58 11.29 -2.04
CA CYS A 39 -8.65 10.76 -3.04
C CYS A 39 -7.96 11.85 -3.87
N MET A 40 -8.66 12.96 -4.16
CA MET A 40 -8.08 14.11 -4.87
C MET A 40 -7.08 14.83 -3.97
N ASP A 41 -7.43 15.05 -2.71
CA ASP A 41 -6.59 15.77 -1.73
C ASP A 41 -5.33 14.95 -1.36
N ALA A 42 -5.41 13.62 -1.37
CA ALA A 42 -4.27 12.73 -1.16
C ALA A 42 -3.39 12.51 -2.40
N CYS A 43 -3.84 12.91 -3.58
CA CYS A 43 -3.10 12.67 -4.82
C CYS A 43 -2.00 13.69 -5.03
N LEU A 44 -0.75 13.31 -4.77
CA LEU A 44 0.42 14.18 -4.94
C LEU A 44 0.69 14.60 -6.40
N ALA A 45 0.08 13.91 -7.38
CA ALA A 45 0.25 14.15 -8.82
C ALA A 45 -0.97 14.83 -9.46
N ASP A 46 -2.01 15.17 -8.69
CA ASP A 46 -3.29 15.68 -9.18
C ASP A 46 -3.85 14.85 -10.35
N ALA A 47 -3.69 13.52 -10.27
CA ALA A 47 -4.09 12.60 -11.34
C ALA A 47 -5.57 12.21 -11.27
N ILE A 48 -6.30 12.60 -10.21
CA ILE A 48 -7.69 12.21 -10.00
C ILE A 48 -8.59 13.42 -10.14
N SER A 49 -9.65 13.28 -10.91
CA SER A 49 -10.69 14.29 -11.05
C SER A 49 -12.08 13.68 -10.93
N ILE A 50 -13.01 14.45 -10.35
CA ILE A 50 -14.43 14.09 -10.30
C ILE A 50 -15.21 15.35 -10.72
N HIS A 51 -15.79 15.31 -11.92
CA HIS A 51 -16.61 16.38 -12.47
C HIS A 51 -17.93 15.84 -12.98
N ASN A 52 -19.03 16.52 -12.67
CA ASN A 52 -20.37 16.12 -13.13
C ASN A 52 -20.67 14.63 -12.85
N ASN A 53 -20.32 14.15 -11.67
CA ASN A 53 -20.48 12.75 -11.26
C ASN A 53 -19.68 11.74 -12.11
N VAL A 54 -18.66 12.18 -12.84
CA VAL A 54 -17.75 11.34 -13.60
C VAL A 54 -16.38 11.37 -12.91
N MET A 55 -15.89 10.19 -12.51
CA MET A 55 -14.55 10.00 -11.98
C MET A 55 -13.59 9.62 -13.10
N ALA A 56 -12.43 10.27 -13.14
CA ALA A 56 -11.37 9.95 -14.08
C ALA A 56 -10.01 9.91 -13.36
N VAL A 57 -9.14 9.01 -13.81
CA VAL A 57 -7.73 8.92 -13.40
C VAL A 57 -6.86 9.17 -14.63
N ASP A 58 -6.00 10.17 -14.56
CA ASP A 58 -4.97 10.42 -15.56
C ASP A 58 -3.76 9.52 -15.27
N TYR A 59 -3.69 8.40 -15.96
CA TYR A 59 -2.61 7.41 -15.77
C TYR A 59 -1.24 7.92 -16.23
N LYS A 60 -1.16 8.95 -17.08
CA LYS A 60 0.11 9.58 -17.47
C LYS A 60 0.71 10.41 -16.35
N ARG A 61 -0.14 10.95 -15.49
CA ARG A 61 0.26 11.70 -14.28
C ARG A 61 0.39 10.80 -13.06
N CYS A 62 -0.32 9.69 -13.03
CA CYS A 62 -0.34 8.79 -11.89
C CYS A 62 1.06 8.20 -11.64
N VAL A 63 1.55 8.32 -10.41
CA VAL A 63 2.87 7.83 -10.00
C VAL A 63 2.81 6.49 -9.26
N GLY A 64 1.63 5.88 -9.14
CA GLY A 64 1.48 4.57 -8.50
C GLY A 64 1.79 4.53 -7.01
N CYS A 65 1.59 5.62 -6.26
CA CYS A 65 1.90 5.64 -4.82
C CYS A 65 0.86 4.94 -3.94
N GLY A 66 -0.38 4.74 -4.40
CA GLY A 66 -1.45 4.05 -3.69
C GLY A 66 -2.25 4.87 -2.68
N ALA A 67 -1.79 6.08 -2.30
CA ALA A 67 -2.45 6.90 -1.28
C ALA A 67 -3.96 7.13 -1.51
N CYS A 68 -4.38 7.27 -2.76
CA CYS A 68 -5.78 7.49 -3.10
C CYS A 68 -6.68 6.26 -2.82
N ALA A 69 -6.14 5.06 -2.91
CA ALA A 69 -6.85 3.84 -2.56
C ALA A 69 -6.99 3.73 -1.03
N THR A 70 -5.91 3.95 -0.29
CA THR A 70 -5.87 3.90 1.17
C THR A 70 -6.86 4.86 1.84
N VAL A 71 -7.00 6.10 1.32
CA VAL A 71 -7.92 7.08 1.92
C VAL A 71 -9.37 6.95 1.45
N CYS A 72 -9.67 6.05 0.52
CA CYS A 72 -11.01 5.94 -0.05
C CYS A 72 -11.96 5.15 0.86
N PRO A 73 -12.96 5.77 1.48
CA PRO A 73 -13.81 5.10 2.46
C PRO A 73 -14.80 4.10 1.85
N THR A 74 -14.85 4.02 0.53
CA THR A 74 -15.80 3.15 -0.21
C THR A 74 -15.11 2.28 -1.24
N GLU A 75 -13.77 2.20 -1.21
CA GLU A 75 -12.97 1.42 -2.15
C GLU A 75 -13.32 1.73 -3.62
N ALA A 76 -13.63 2.99 -3.91
CA ALA A 76 -13.88 3.42 -5.28
C ALA A 76 -12.60 3.53 -6.11
N LEU A 77 -11.44 3.48 -5.47
CA LEU A 77 -10.12 3.34 -6.07
C LEU A 77 -9.46 2.14 -5.45
N VAL A 78 -9.08 1.17 -6.27
CA VAL A 78 -8.47 -0.09 -5.85
C VAL A 78 -7.06 -0.14 -6.41
N PHE A 79 -6.09 -0.41 -5.56
CA PHE A 79 -4.71 -0.59 -5.98
C PHE A 79 -4.49 -2.04 -6.44
N ILE A 80 -3.87 -2.25 -7.59
CA ILE A 80 -3.78 -3.59 -8.19
C ILE A 80 -2.37 -4.19 -8.25
N SER A 81 -1.34 -3.43 -7.90
CA SER A 81 0.04 -3.93 -7.95
C SER A 81 0.90 -3.47 -6.75
N PRO A 82 0.96 -4.25 -5.66
CA PRO A 82 0.21 -5.46 -5.34
C PRO A 82 -1.23 -5.19 -4.90
N MET A 83 -2.15 -6.13 -5.14
CA MET A 83 -3.48 -6.13 -4.51
C MET A 83 -3.36 -6.41 -3.00
N ASP A 84 -4.39 -6.03 -2.22
CA ASP A 84 -4.39 -6.15 -0.75
C ASP A 84 -4.11 -7.57 -0.29
N GLU A 85 -4.76 -8.57 -0.89
CA GLU A 85 -4.57 -9.99 -0.57
C GLU A 85 -3.12 -10.45 -0.79
N LYS A 86 -2.48 -10.02 -1.89
CA LYS A 86 -1.07 -10.35 -2.16
C LYS A 86 -0.12 -9.65 -1.19
N LEU A 87 -0.43 -8.42 -0.83
CA LEU A 87 0.35 -7.67 0.16
C LEU A 87 0.23 -8.33 1.53
N ALA A 88 -0.98 -8.68 1.96
CA ALA A 88 -1.22 -9.35 3.23
C ALA A 88 -0.51 -10.71 3.28
N GLN A 89 -0.58 -11.52 2.21
CA GLN A 89 0.14 -12.80 2.11
C GLN A 89 1.65 -12.63 2.19
N ALA A 90 2.22 -11.66 1.47
CA ALA A 90 3.66 -11.38 1.52
C ALA A 90 4.10 -10.91 2.91
N ALA A 91 3.28 -10.09 3.57
CA ALA A 91 3.55 -9.63 4.92
C ALA A 91 3.39 -10.76 5.97
N ALA A 92 2.43 -11.66 5.81
CA ALA A 92 2.29 -12.86 6.63
C ALA A 92 3.48 -13.81 6.46
N SER A 93 3.97 -14.00 5.23
CA SER A 93 5.20 -14.76 4.97
C SER A 93 6.42 -14.13 5.67
N SER A 94 6.51 -12.80 5.66
CA SER A 94 7.53 -12.07 6.43
C SER A 94 7.44 -12.38 7.93
N LEU A 95 6.23 -12.42 8.49
CA LEU A 95 5.99 -12.76 9.89
C LEU A 95 6.53 -14.17 10.22
N GLU A 96 6.24 -15.17 9.39
CA GLU A 96 6.73 -16.54 9.56
C GLU A 96 8.26 -16.62 9.51
N GLN A 97 8.89 -15.93 8.54
CA GLN A 97 10.34 -15.89 8.37
C GLN A 97 11.09 -15.19 9.53
N LEU A 98 10.40 -14.33 10.26
CA LEU A 98 10.93 -13.60 11.40
C LEU A 98 10.52 -14.16 12.78
N GLY A 99 10.12 -15.43 12.81
CA GLY A 99 9.83 -16.15 14.06
C GLY A 99 8.43 -15.93 14.61
N GLY A 100 7.50 -15.45 13.81
CA GLY A 100 6.07 -15.38 14.14
C GLY A 100 5.63 -14.22 15.03
N THR A 101 6.53 -13.25 15.31
CA THR A 101 6.21 -12.10 16.18
C THR A 101 6.39 -10.75 15.50
N ARG A 102 7.13 -10.70 14.40
CA ARG A 102 7.41 -9.46 13.67
C ARG A 102 7.04 -9.58 12.22
N ALA A 103 6.28 -8.61 11.70
CA ALA A 103 6.04 -8.44 10.27
C ALA A 103 6.73 -7.17 9.76
N VAL A 104 7.31 -7.23 8.56
CA VAL A 104 8.02 -6.10 7.97
C VAL A 104 7.44 -5.78 6.59
N ILE A 105 7.10 -4.52 6.38
CA ILE A 105 6.71 -3.98 5.07
C ILE A 105 7.72 -2.89 4.70
N ALA A 106 8.31 -2.97 3.53
CA ALA A 106 9.31 -2.01 3.05
C ALA A 106 8.85 -1.30 1.77
N CYS A 107 9.12 0.00 1.65
CA CYS A 107 8.88 0.68 0.39
C CYS A 107 9.98 0.34 -0.64
N ALA A 108 9.62 0.34 -1.93
CA ALA A 108 10.51 0.00 -3.03
C ALA A 108 11.83 0.79 -3.02
N ARG A 109 11.82 2.04 -2.54
CA ARG A 109 13.03 2.86 -2.41
C ARG A 109 14.05 2.29 -1.42
N ILE A 110 13.59 1.64 -0.34
CA ILE A 110 14.47 0.97 0.63
C ILE A 110 14.79 -0.43 0.16
N ALA A 111 13.81 -1.16 -0.36
CA ALA A 111 13.98 -2.51 -0.89
C ALA A 111 15.05 -2.55 -1.99
N SER A 112 15.04 -1.57 -2.92
CA SER A 112 16.03 -1.48 -4.02
C SER A 112 17.49 -1.30 -3.59
N LYS A 113 17.76 -1.02 -2.31
CA LYS A 113 19.13 -0.94 -1.79
C LYS A 113 19.75 -2.32 -1.53
N GLY A 114 18.95 -3.40 -1.54
CA GLY A 114 19.45 -4.76 -1.30
C GLY A 114 20.05 -4.98 0.09
N LEU A 115 19.61 -4.24 1.11
CA LEU A 115 20.16 -4.30 2.47
C LEU A 115 19.58 -5.43 3.31
N ALA A 116 18.49 -6.05 2.87
CA ALA A 116 17.79 -7.10 3.60
C ALA A 116 17.37 -8.23 2.66
N ASP A 117 17.11 -9.39 3.23
CA ASP A 117 16.59 -10.56 2.54
C ASP A 117 15.16 -10.27 2.04
N PRO A 118 14.90 -10.30 0.72
CA PRO A 118 13.59 -10.00 0.16
C PRO A 118 12.48 -10.96 0.60
N HIS A 119 12.81 -12.13 1.12
CA HIS A 119 11.83 -13.09 1.68
C HIS A 119 11.37 -12.70 3.09
N LYS A 120 12.04 -11.75 3.75
CA LYS A 120 11.76 -11.34 5.12
C LYS A 120 10.92 -10.05 5.21
N TYR A 121 10.48 -9.49 4.10
CA TYR A 121 9.60 -8.32 4.09
C TYR A 121 8.65 -8.35 2.90
N ALA A 122 7.50 -7.69 3.05
CA ALA A 122 6.63 -7.39 1.93
C ALA A 122 7.05 -6.06 1.28
N GLU A 123 7.08 -6.00 -0.05
CA GLU A 123 7.43 -4.78 -0.76
C GLU A 123 6.19 -4.04 -1.25
N VAL A 124 6.21 -2.70 -1.09
CA VAL A 124 5.20 -1.80 -1.65
C VAL A 124 5.86 -0.66 -2.42
N PRO A 125 5.25 -0.14 -3.50
CA PRO A 125 5.79 0.98 -4.27
C PRO A 125 6.04 2.24 -3.42
N CYS A 126 5.11 2.52 -2.52
CA CYS A 126 5.21 3.57 -1.51
C CYS A 126 4.48 3.12 -0.25
N MET A 127 4.96 3.50 0.92
CA MET A 127 4.33 3.13 2.19
C MET A 127 2.88 3.65 2.31
N ALA A 128 2.52 4.72 1.61
CA ALA A 128 1.13 5.22 1.52
C ALA A 128 0.14 4.23 0.87
N ARG A 129 0.63 3.10 0.33
CA ARG A 129 -0.18 1.99 -0.18
C ARG A 129 -0.73 1.11 0.94
N VAL A 130 -0.05 1.08 2.08
CA VAL A 130 -0.46 0.24 3.22
C VAL A 130 -1.65 0.89 3.91
N ASP A 131 -2.73 0.14 4.05
CA ASP A 131 -3.93 0.57 4.74
C ASP A 131 -4.07 -0.07 6.13
N GLU A 132 -5.05 0.39 6.88
CA GLU A 132 -5.32 -0.07 8.25
C GLU A 132 -5.70 -1.55 8.30
N SER A 133 -6.41 -2.06 7.30
CA SER A 133 -6.89 -3.44 7.28
C SER A 133 -5.74 -4.44 7.24
N VAL A 134 -4.72 -4.19 6.40
CA VAL A 134 -3.51 -5.02 6.34
C VAL A 134 -2.77 -5.02 7.68
N LEU A 135 -2.67 -3.85 8.33
CA LEU A 135 -1.97 -3.74 9.61
C LEU A 135 -2.68 -4.49 10.74
N VAL A 136 -4.00 -4.37 10.79
CA VAL A 136 -4.83 -5.09 11.78
C VAL A 136 -4.84 -6.60 11.50
N GLU A 137 -4.87 -7.02 10.23
CA GLU A 137 -4.80 -8.42 9.83
C GLU A 137 -3.48 -9.06 10.27
N LEU A 138 -2.35 -8.37 10.13
CA LEU A 138 -1.05 -8.85 10.62
C LEU A 138 -1.02 -9.04 12.13
N ALA A 139 -1.61 -8.12 12.88
CA ALA A 139 -1.76 -8.27 14.32
C ALA A 139 -2.65 -9.46 14.68
N ALA A 140 -3.76 -9.67 13.97
CA ALA A 140 -4.63 -10.83 14.14
C ALA A 140 -3.94 -12.15 13.76
N ALA A 141 -2.97 -12.11 12.83
CA ALA A 141 -2.12 -13.25 12.48
C ALA A 141 -1.01 -13.54 13.51
N GLY A 142 -0.90 -12.73 14.57
CA GLY A 142 0.04 -12.95 15.67
C GLY A 142 1.27 -12.02 15.69
N ALA A 143 1.33 -11.00 14.82
CA ALA A 143 2.40 -10.02 14.88
C ALA A 143 2.27 -9.12 16.12
N ASP A 144 3.29 -9.08 16.96
CA ASP A 144 3.40 -8.14 18.07
C ASP A 144 4.08 -6.81 17.64
N ASP A 145 4.90 -6.85 16.60
CA ASP A 145 5.67 -5.71 16.07
C ASP A 145 5.51 -5.64 14.53
N VAL A 146 4.76 -4.66 14.04
CA VAL A 146 4.59 -4.40 12.60
C VAL A 146 5.46 -3.22 12.21
N VAL A 147 6.51 -3.44 11.42
CA VAL A 147 7.51 -2.44 11.09
C VAL A 147 7.36 -1.95 9.66
N LEU A 148 7.07 -0.67 9.49
CA LEU A 148 6.98 0.02 8.21
C LEU A 148 8.32 0.67 7.89
N VAL A 149 9.11 0.05 6.99
CA VAL A 149 10.46 0.52 6.64
C VAL A 149 10.40 1.39 5.41
N ASP A 150 10.48 2.70 5.59
CA ASP A 150 10.38 3.67 4.49
C ASP A 150 11.60 4.60 4.37
N GLY A 151 12.60 4.42 5.23
CA GLY A 151 13.82 5.21 5.21
C GLY A 151 13.55 6.69 5.53
N VAL A 152 14.14 7.58 4.74
CA VAL A 152 13.96 9.03 4.92
C VAL A 152 12.98 9.57 3.89
N CYS A 153 11.68 9.53 4.19
CA CYS A 153 10.62 10.05 3.32
C CYS A 153 10.81 11.54 2.98
N LYS A 154 11.39 12.34 3.86
CA LYS A 154 11.65 13.78 3.63
C LYS A 154 12.44 14.07 2.34
N THR A 155 13.31 13.14 1.92
CA THR A 155 14.11 13.26 0.68
C THR A 155 13.50 12.50 -0.51
N CYS A 156 12.32 11.91 -0.32
CA CYS A 156 11.62 11.16 -1.37
C CYS A 156 10.84 12.09 -2.29
N LYS A 157 10.74 11.73 -3.59
CA LYS A 157 9.86 12.43 -4.53
C LYS A 157 8.37 12.35 -4.13
N TYR A 158 8.00 11.32 -3.33
CA TYR A 158 6.65 11.11 -2.81
C TYR A 158 6.45 11.62 -1.37
N ARG A 159 7.33 12.48 -0.87
CA ARG A 159 7.31 12.97 0.52
C ARG A 159 5.97 13.51 1.01
N ALA A 160 5.15 14.05 0.11
CA ALA A 160 3.83 14.58 0.45
C ALA A 160 2.87 13.52 1.03
N THR A 161 3.09 12.22 0.75
CA THR A 161 2.26 11.14 1.30
C THR A 161 2.66 10.72 2.72
N SER A 162 3.76 11.25 3.26
CA SER A 162 4.33 10.79 4.54
C SER A 162 3.39 11.03 5.73
N ALA A 163 2.67 12.14 5.75
CA ALA A 163 1.70 12.43 6.81
C ALA A 163 0.57 11.39 6.84
N GLY A 164 0.04 10.99 5.68
CA GLY A 164 -0.98 9.95 5.60
C GLY A 164 -0.51 8.59 6.10
N VAL A 165 0.78 8.26 5.95
CA VAL A 165 1.35 7.04 6.54
C VAL A 165 1.35 7.11 8.06
N ASP A 166 1.68 8.26 8.64
CA ASP A 166 1.64 8.46 10.10
C ASP A 166 0.20 8.36 10.62
N GLU A 167 -0.76 8.94 9.91
CA GLU A 167 -2.19 8.86 10.24
C GLU A 167 -2.69 7.41 10.19
N THR A 168 -2.36 6.65 9.14
CA THR A 168 -2.73 5.23 9.02
C THR A 168 -2.14 4.39 10.15
N ALA A 169 -0.85 4.57 10.47
CA ALA A 169 -0.21 3.84 11.56
C ALA A 169 -0.83 4.19 12.94
N ALA A 170 -1.13 5.47 13.18
CA ALA A 170 -1.77 5.92 14.41
C ALA A 170 -3.19 5.37 14.55
N SER A 171 -3.96 5.37 13.46
CA SER A 171 -5.33 4.80 13.43
C SER A 171 -5.30 3.30 13.68
N ALA A 172 -4.41 2.55 13.02
CA ALA A 172 -4.25 1.13 13.26
C ALA A 172 -3.89 0.83 14.74
N ASN A 173 -2.94 1.56 15.33
CA ASN A 173 -2.59 1.41 16.74
C ASN A 173 -3.78 1.69 17.66
N SER A 174 -4.60 2.71 17.37
CA SER A 174 -5.79 3.01 18.15
C SER A 174 -6.82 1.87 18.08
N LEU A 175 -7.01 1.27 16.90
CA LEU A 175 -7.90 0.12 16.74
C LEU A 175 -7.39 -1.11 17.51
N LEU A 176 -6.08 -1.38 17.47
CA LEU A 176 -5.45 -2.49 18.16
C LEU A 176 -5.54 -2.32 19.70
N GLU A 177 -5.30 -1.10 20.21
CA GLU A 177 -5.45 -0.77 21.61
C GLU A 177 -6.91 -0.98 22.09
N MET A 178 -7.89 -0.54 21.31
CA MET A 178 -9.32 -0.74 21.63
C MET A 178 -9.70 -2.22 21.68
N GLN A 179 -9.02 -3.08 20.94
CA GLN A 179 -9.21 -4.53 20.94
C GLN A 179 -8.39 -5.24 22.02
N GLY A 180 -7.54 -4.53 22.75
CA GLY A 180 -6.61 -5.11 23.72
C GLY A 180 -5.51 -5.96 23.10
N ALA A 181 -5.20 -5.74 21.81
CA ALA A 181 -4.12 -6.44 21.13
C ALA A 181 -2.76 -5.88 21.56
N PRO A 182 -1.73 -6.73 21.78
CA PRO A 182 -0.39 -6.29 22.18
C PRO A 182 0.39 -5.67 21.01
N ALA A 183 -0.10 -5.79 19.79
CA ALA A 183 0.61 -5.40 18.57
C ALA A 183 0.81 -3.89 18.49
N VAL A 184 1.98 -3.51 17.99
CA VAL A 184 2.37 -2.11 17.73
C VAL A 184 2.80 -1.95 16.28
N VAL A 185 2.18 -0.98 15.60
CA VAL A 185 2.60 -0.54 14.26
C VAL A 185 3.53 0.65 14.41
N ARG A 186 4.73 0.56 13.85
CA ARG A 186 5.71 1.64 13.91
C ARG A 186 6.44 1.84 12.58
N ARG A 187 6.89 3.07 12.34
CA ARG A 187 7.78 3.39 11.22
C ARG A 187 9.24 3.25 11.63
N ALA A 188 10.07 2.85 10.67
CA ALA A 188 11.52 2.76 10.83
C ALA A 188 12.24 3.28 9.58
N SER A 189 13.39 3.93 9.79
CA SER A 189 14.26 4.38 8.70
C SER A 189 15.15 3.28 8.13
N GLU A 190 15.35 2.21 8.88
CA GLU A 190 16.24 1.09 8.56
C GLU A 190 15.54 -0.24 8.87
N PHE A 191 16.02 -1.30 8.25
CA PHE A 191 15.53 -2.64 8.53
C PHE A 191 15.90 -3.05 9.97
N PRO A 192 15.00 -3.76 10.67
CA PRO A 192 15.31 -4.35 11.98
C PRO A 192 16.46 -5.35 11.91
N GLU A 193 17.03 -5.67 13.07
CA GLU A 193 18.02 -6.74 13.18
C GLU A 193 17.45 -8.10 12.72
N GLY A 194 18.32 -8.96 12.20
CA GLY A 194 17.94 -10.29 11.70
C GLY A 194 17.46 -10.32 10.24
N MET A 195 17.41 -9.15 9.58
CA MET A 195 16.96 -9.04 8.18
C MET A 195 18.04 -9.34 7.15
N ALA A 196 19.31 -9.47 7.55
CA ALA A 196 20.42 -9.69 6.63
C ALA A 196 20.23 -10.96 5.78
N LEU A 197 20.76 -10.92 4.54
CA LEU A 197 20.84 -12.09 3.68
C LEU A 197 21.68 -13.19 4.34
N ALA A 198 21.19 -14.41 4.34
CA ALA A 198 21.94 -15.57 4.84
C ALA A 198 23.21 -15.84 4.00
N ASN A 199 23.17 -15.44 2.71
CA ASN A 199 24.32 -15.50 1.80
C ASN A 199 24.25 -14.34 0.79
N PRO A 200 25.13 -13.31 0.90
CA PRO A 200 25.09 -12.15 -0.01
C PRO A 200 25.32 -12.50 -1.49
N ASN A 201 25.84 -13.68 -1.81
CA ASN A 201 26.07 -14.13 -3.19
C ASN A 201 24.86 -14.83 -3.83
N SER A 202 23.77 -15.06 -3.11
CA SER A 202 22.58 -15.76 -3.64
C SER A 202 21.72 -14.90 -4.60
N LEU A 203 21.96 -13.60 -4.69
CA LEU A 203 21.25 -12.68 -5.59
C LEU A 203 21.91 -12.50 -6.97
N LEU A 204 23.02 -13.21 -7.23
CA LEU A 204 23.79 -13.13 -8.48
C LEU A 204 23.60 -14.37 -9.39
N GLY A 205 22.51 -15.11 -9.20
CA GLY A 205 22.16 -16.27 -10.00
C GLY A 205 21.02 -15.99 -10.99
#